data_f2deef2b5126b48ac73904731995804d
#
_entry.id   f2deef2b5126b48ac73904731995804d
#
_cell.length_a   1.000
_cell.length_b   1.000
_cell.length_c   1.000
_cell.angle_alpha   90.00
_cell.angle_beta   90.00
_cell.angle_gamma   90.00
#
_symmetry.space_group_name_H-M   'P 1'
#
loop_
_entity.id
_entity.type
_entity.pdbx_description
1 polymer ?
#
loop_
_entity_poly.entity_id
_entity_poly.type
_entity_poly.pdbx_seq_one_letter_code
_entity_poly.pdbx_strand_id
1 'polypeptide(L)'
;PCDLETDAPYLTARSGTETPSGTLLFEGHLDVVPAGKMPQPFEGIIEGDWLIGRGAGDMKSGWAALITAFLASAEGVRSSGAKGALWLMLSTDEEYAGEEIKTALSQGTVPKADFAVIAEPTDLSVVHRQKGECWITCRFAGRSAHSSTPELGVNSLMKAARFMTKLEPRIAALKTRTSPLGSPTMSLGTLQGGTEPNVVPDAAEAVIDVRYLPGETPEDYLSLLEEIANECRAGDPDFSVRFEVTGDWPSMETPTTHPAVVGLKDAAERILGRSVGFGNMTGWGEAGFMERFGVPAVYFGPGDPKFSHTPEERCLTVRIREAEAVFLSLAESWLADGKV
;
A
#
# COMPACT_ATOMS: atom_id res chain seq x y z
N PRO A 1 -1.04 -11.07 29.98
CA PRO A 1 -0.06 -10.00 29.90
C PRO A 1 0.02 -9.57 28.44
N CYS A 2 0.13 -8.27 28.21
CA CYS A 2 0.42 -7.75 26.90
C CYS A 2 1.94 -7.56 26.87
N ASP A 3 2.62 -8.26 25.94
CA ASP A 3 4.03 -8.07 25.72
C ASP A 3 4.17 -6.91 24.72
N LEU A 4 4.84 -5.83 25.13
CA LEU A 4 5.14 -4.65 24.31
C LEU A 4 6.62 -4.67 23.95
N GLU A 5 6.93 -4.68 22.66
CA GLU A 5 8.27 -4.46 22.15
C GLU A 5 8.41 -3.00 21.70
N THR A 6 9.33 -2.25 22.33
CA THR A 6 9.41 -0.78 22.18
C THR A 6 10.70 -0.28 21.51
N ASP A 7 11.61 -1.17 21.14
CA ASP A 7 12.91 -0.79 20.54
C ASP A 7 12.92 -0.87 18.99
N ALA A 8 11.78 -1.22 18.40
CA ALA A 8 11.61 -1.26 16.96
C ALA A 8 10.87 0.01 16.46
N PRO A 9 11.01 0.39 15.19
CA PRO A 9 10.29 1.50 14.59
C PRO A 9 8.77 1.25 14.43
N TYR A 10 8.26 0.15 14.95
CA TYR A 10 6.86 -0.24 15.01
C TYR A 10 6.53 -0.76 16.42
N LEU A 11 5.25 -0.70 16.80
CA LEU A 11 4.75 -1.24 18.04
C LEU A 11 4.01 -2.55 17.77
N THR A 12 4.31 -3.59 18.55
CA THR A 12 3.53 -4.83 18.52
C THR A 12 2.94 -5.16 19.88
N ALA A 13 1.76 -5.80 19.88
CA ALA A 13 1.14 -6.35 21.06
C ALA A 13 0.47 -7.69 20.72
N ARG A 14 0.40 -8.58 21.70
CA ARG A 14 -0.15 -9.93 21.54
C ARG A 14 -1.11 -10.29 22.66
N SER A 15 -2.17 -11.02 22.31
CA SER A 15 -3.12 -11.64 23.24
C SER A 15 -3.50 -13.05 22.76
N GLY A 16 -3.95 -13.90 23.65
CA GLY A 16 -4.40 -15.25 23.34
C GLY A 16 -3.42 -16.34 23.77
N THR A 17 -3.54 -17.53 23.17
CA THR A 17 -2.72 -18.71 23.53
C THR A 17 -1.35 -18.72 22.87
N GLU A 18 -0.35 -19.37 23.51
CA GLU A 18 0.99 -19.57 22.92
C GLU A 18 0.99 -20.55 21.73
N THR A 19 0.03 -21.46 21.70
CA THR A 19 -0.13 -22.45 20.62
C THR A 19 -1.49 -22.29 19.95
N PRO A 20 -1.67 -21.21 19.14
CA PRO A 20 -2.97 -20.90 18.58
C PRO A 20 -3.36 -21.87 17.47
N SER A 21 -4.66 -22.15 17.37
CA SER A 21 -5.25 -22.82 16.21
C SER A 21 -5.43 -21.89 15.02
N GLY A 22 -5.27 -20.58 15.23
CA GLY A 22 -5.25 -19.54 14.19
C GLY A 22 -4.82 -18.20 14.80
N THR A 23 -4.22 -17.36 13.95
CA THR A 23 -3.70 -16.04 14.33
C THR A 23 -4.34 -14.94 13.47
N LEU A 24 -4.95 -13.95 14.12
CA LEU A 24 -5.44 -12.73 13.50
C LEU A 24 -4.44 -11.60 13.76
N LEU A 25 -4.15 -10.82 12.73
CA LEU A 25 -3.36 -9.60 12.84
C LEU A 25 -4.24 -8.38 12.61
N PHE A 26 -4.25 -7.46 13.55
CA PHE A 26 -4.70 -6.09 13.38
C PHE A 26 -3.51 -5.20 13.08
N GLU A 27 -3.65 -4.38 12.05
CA GLU A 27 -2.56 -3.56 11.57
C GLU A 27 -3.03 -2.14 11.26
N GLY A 28 -2.13 -1.16 11.40
CA GLY A 28 -2.34 0.22 10.99
C GLY A 28 -1.12 1.11 11.21
N HIS A 29 -1.02 2.19 10.43
CA HIS A 29 0.11 3.11 10.49
C HIS A 29 -0.15 4.32 11.42
N LEU A 30 0.92 4.82 12.03
CA LEU A 30 0.89 5.94 12.98
C LEU A 30 1.27 7.28 12.33
N ASP A 31 2.03 7.23 11.26
CA ASP A 31 2.46 8.41 10.51
C ASP A 31 1.30 9.04 9.73
N VAL A 32 1.53 10.17 9.16
CA VAL A 32 0.56 10.92 8.37
C VAL A 32 1.28 11.74 7.32
N VAL A 33 0.65 12.01 6.18
CA VAL A 33 1.17 12.98 5.21
C VAL A 33 1.33 14.38 5.82
N PRO A 34 2.18 15.25 5.27
CA PRO A 34 2.33 16.62 5.73
C PRO A 34 0.98 17.36 5.81
N ALA A 35 0.84 18.19 6.82
CA ALA A 35 -0.41 18.93 7.09
C ALA A 35 -0.87 19.84 5.93
N GLY A 36 0.05 20.27 5.08
CA GLY A 36 -0.24 21.13 3.95
C GLY A 36 -0.88 22.45 4.37
N LYS A 37 -2.09 22.72 3.86
CA LYS A 37 -2.86 23.94 4.17
C LYS A 37 -3.96 23.70 5.21
N MET A 38 -3.99 22.57 5.88
CA MET A 38 -5.01 22.24 6.87
C MET A 38 -4.90 23.17 8.08
N PRO A 39 -5.98 23.86 8.49
CA PRO A 39 -5.98 24.67 9.72
C PRO A 39 -5.92 23.76 10.95
N GLN A 40 -5.10 24.11 11.94
CA GLN A 40 -5.01 23.40 13.24
C GLN A 40 -4.92 21.86 13.08
N PRO A 41 -3.98 21.35 12.26
CA PRO A 41 -4.02 19.97 11.77
C PRO A 41 -3.87 18.91 12.86
N PHE A 42 -3.27 19.24 14.00
CA PHE A 42 -2.94 18.30 15.07
C PHE A 42 -3.71 18.51 16.37
N GLU A 43 -4.75 19.37 16.35
CA GLU A 43 -5.55 19.67 17.54
C GLU A 43 -6.62 18.61 17.84
N GLY A 44 -7.05 17.82 16.84
CA GLY A 44 -8.09 16.80 17.00
C GLY A 44 -9.44 17.41 17.41
N ILE A 45 -9.93 18.35 16.63
CA ILE A 45 -11.14 19.14 16.94
C ILE A 45 -12.39 18.31 16.71
N ILE A 46 -13.33 18.32 17.67
CA ILE A 46 -14.67 17.71 17.48
C ILE A 46 -15.67 18.83 17.19
N GLU A 47 -16.25 18.81 16.00
CA GLU A 47 -17.32 19.70 15.57
C GLU A 47 -18.55 18.89 15.16
N GLY A 48 -19.62 18.95 15.97
CA GLY A 48 -20.78 18.09 15.81
C GLY A 48 -20.40 16.61 15.89
N ASP A 49 -20.65 15.87 14.82
CA ASP A 49 -20.32 14.44 14.73
C ASP A 49 -18.95 14.15 14.12
N TRP A 50 -18.17 15.18 13.77
CA TRP A 50 -16.89 15.05 13.07
C TRP A 50 -15.71 15.24 13.99
N LEU A 51 -14.76 14.33 13.92
CA LEU A 51 -13.38 14.51 14.40
C LEU A 51 -12.57 15.06 13.22
N ILE A 52 -12.00 16.26 13.38
CA ILE A 52 -11.25 16.98 12.35
C ILE A 52 -9.78 17.04 12.75
N GLY A 53 -8.89 16.68 11.84
CA GLY A 53 -7.44 16.73 12.03
C GLY A 53 -6.71 15.89 11.01
N ARG A 54 -5.44 16.17 10.79
CA ARG A 54 -4.56 15.32 9.98
C ARG A 54 -4.39 13.96 10.67
N GLY A 55 -4.66 12.86 9.93
CA GLY A 55 -4.71 11.51 10.47
C GLY A 55 -6.08 11.14 11.07
N ALA A 56 -7.06 12.06 11.13
CA ALA A 56 -8.38 11.71 11.64
C ALA A 56 -9.12 10.72 10.74
N GLY A 57 -8.92 10.80 9.42
CA GLY A 57 -9.42 9.84 8.46
C GLY A 57 -8.40 8.73 8.22
N ASP A 58 -7.16 9.10 8.02
CA ASP A 58 -6.06 8.30 7.51
C ASP A 58 -4.86 8.34 8.47
N MET A 59 -4.67 7.32 9.38
CA MET A 59 -5.74 6.36 9.72
C MET A 59 -5.92 6.23 11.24
N LYS A 60 -5.64 7.33 12.02
CA LYS A 60 -5.64 7.30 13.51
C LYS A 60 -6.99 6.93 14.12
N SER A 61 -8.10 7.24 13.45
CA SER A 61 -9.42 6.76 13.87
C SER A 61 -9.53 5.23 13.74
N GLY A 62 -8.91 4.66 12.71
CA GLY A 62 -8.86 3.21 12.49
C GLY A 62 -8.08 2.50 13.59
N TRP A 63 -6.84 2.93 13.85
CA TRP A 63 -6.06 2.27 14.89
C TRP A 63 -6.58 2.54 16.32
N ALA A 64 -7.23 3.68 16.56
CA ALA A 64 -7.91 3.89 17.84
C ALA A 64 -9.00 2.84 18.07
N ALA A 65 -9.81 2.54 17.04
CA ALA A 65 -10.80 1.47 17.09
C ALA A 65 -10.16 0.08 17.25
N LEU A 66 -9.04 -0.20 16.55
CA LEU A 66 -8.30 -1.46 16.69
C LEU A 66 -7.72 -1.65 18.08
N ILE A 67 -7.07 -0.63 18.64
CA ILE A 67 -6.47 -0.70 19.98
C ILE A 67 -7.55 -0.96 21.03
N THR A 68 -8.67 -0.23 20.97
CA THR A 68 -9.77 -0.38 21.92
C THR A 68 -10.36 -1.78 21.85
N ALA A 69 -10.59 -2.30 20.65
CA ALA A 69 -11.08 -3.66 20.43
C ALA A 69 -10.08 -4.72 20.91
N PHE A 70 -8.78 -4.52 20.64
CA PHE A 70 -7.71 -5.40 21.12
C PHE A 70 -7.68 -5.49 22.64
N LEU A 71 -7.70 -4.37 23.35
CA LEU A 71 -7.66 -4.31 24.80
C LEU A 71 -8.89 -4.96 25.43
N ALA A 72 -10.09 -4.66 24.90
CA ALA A 72 -11.35 -5.23 25.38
C ALA A 72 -11.39 -6.75 25.19
N SER A 73 -10.98 -7.26 24.03
CA SER A 73 -10.93 -8.70 23.76
C SER A 73 -9.89 -9.42 24.63
N ALA A 74 -8.74 -8.81 24.92
CA ALA A 74 -7.71 -9.35 25.77
C ALA A 74 -8.17 -9.52 27.24
N GLU A 75 -9.03 -8.63 27.73
CA GLU A 75 -9.65 -8.76 29.06
C GLU A 75 -10.64 -9.94 29.11
N GLY A 76 -11.45 -10.11 28.05
CA GLY A 76 -12.44 -11.19 27.95
C GLY A 76 -11.80 -12.59 27.97
N VAL A 77 -10.65 -12.74 27.32
CA VAL A 77 -9.93 -14.04 27.21
C VAL A 77 -9.31 -14.50 28.52
N ARG A 78 -8.95 -13.63 29.43
CA ARG A 78 -8.37 -14.00 30.76
C ARG A 78 -9.28 -14.92 31.59
N SER A 79 -10.58 -14.92 31.26
CA SER A 79 -11.59 -15.68 31.99
C SER A 79 -12.02 -17.00 31.34
N SER A 80 -11.76 -17.21 30.02
CA SER A 80 -12.38 -18.33 29.26
C SER A 80 -11.39 -19.30 28.61
N GLY A 81 -10.10 -18.98 28.55
CA GLY A 81 -9.10 -19.76 27.81
C GLY A 81 -9.20 -19.56 26.29
N ALA A 82 -8.14 -19.05 25.65
CA ALA A 82 -8.11 -18.81 24.21
C ALA A 82 -7.70 -20.06 23.43
N LYS A 83 -8.26 -20.25 22.24
CA LYS A 83 -7.78 -21.19 21.22
C LYS A 83 -6.97 -20.48 20.12
N GLY A 84 -7.27 -19.21 19.86
CA GLY A 84 -6.57 -18.38 18.88
C GLY A 84 -5.58 -17.39 19.49
N ALA A 85 -4.87 -16.68 18.63
CA ALA A 85 -4.05 -15.52 18.99
C ALA A 85 -4.48 -14.28 18.20
N LEU A 86 -4.38 -13.14 18.85
CA LEU A 86 -4.58 -11.83 18.24
C LEU A 86 -3.28 -11.03 18.37
N TRP A 87 -2.81 -10.51 17.28
CA TRP A 87 -1.69 -9.59 17.23
C TRP A 87 -2.17 -8.21 16.81
N LEU A 88 -1.54 -7.19 17.33
CA LEU A 88 -1.66 -5.79 16.91
C LEU A 88 -0.28 -5.34 16.46
N MET A 89 -0.20 -4.69 15.30
CA MET A 89 0.99 -4.01 14.81
C MET A 89 0.62 -2.59 14.42
N LEU A 90 1.45 -1.63 14.81
CA LEU A 90 1.36 -0.24 14.39
C LEU A 90 2.69 0.15 13.77
N SER A 91 2.69 0.47 12.48
CA SER A 91 3.85 0.90 11.69
C SER A 91 3.99 2.44 11.69
N THR A 92 5.07 3.01 11.18
CA THR A 92 5.33 4.45 11.20
C THR A 92 5.80 5.04 9.87
N ASP A 93 5.82 4.29 8.79
CA ASP A 93 6.33 4.75 7.48
C ASP A 93 5.45 4.35 6.27
N GLU A 94 4.17 4.06 6.50
CA GLU A 94 3.24 3.68 5.43
C GLU A 94 3.14 4.76 4.36
N GLU A 95 2.97 6.01 4.76
CA GLU A 95 2.79 7.17 3.87
C GLU A 95 4.01 7.49 2.98
N TYR A 96 5.12 6.76 3.14
CA TYR A 96 6.37 6.98 2.42
C TYR A 96 6.89 5.74 1.70
N ALA A 97 7.09 4.61 2.39
CA ALA A 97 7.83 3.50 1.83
C ALA A 97 7.35 2.10 2.25
N GLY A 98 6.75 1.95 3.45
CA GLY A 98 6.36 0.65 4.02
C GLY A 98 7.56 -0.27 4.29
N GLU A 99 8.75 0.29 4.60
CA GLU A 99 9.94 -0.52 4.89
C GLU A 99 9.85 -1.22 6.25
N GLU A 100 9.09 -0.63 7.18
CA GLU A 100 8.92 -1.18 8.52
C GLU A 100 8.10 -2.45 8.51
N ILE A 101 6.97 -2.48 7.78
CA ILE A 101 6.17 -3.70 7.64
C ILE A 101 6.94 -4.81 6.93
N LYS A 102 7.71 -4.48 5.88
CA LYS A 102 8.60 -5.44 5.21
C LYS A 102 9.62 -6.02 6.19
N THR A 103 10.22 -5.16 7.02
CA THR A 103 11.20 -5.55 8.03
C THR A 103 10.57 -6.46 9.06
N ALA A 104 9.44 -6.08 9.65
CA ALA A 104 8.72 -6.85 10.65
C ALA A 104 8.35 -8.25 10.15
N LEU A 105 7.81 -8.34 8.93
CA LEU A 105 7.43 -9.60 8.31
C LEU A 105 8.65 -10.48 7.97
N SER A 106 9.71 -9.88 7.40
CA SER A 106 10.92 -10.63 7.00
C SER A 106 11.74 -11.13 8.18
N GLN A 107 11.78 -10.39 9.28
CA GLN A 107 12.46 -10.77 10.52
C GLN A 107 11.64 -11.70 11.40
N GLY A 108 10.34 -11.89 11.08
CA GLY A 108 9.44 -12.72 11.87
C GLY A 108 9.07 -12.12 13.23
N THR A 109 9.23 -10.81 13.41
CA THR A 109 8.78 -10.09 14.62
C THR A 109 7.26 -10.13 14.74
N VAL A 110 6.57 -10.06 13.59
CA VAL A 110 5.15 -10.36 13.48
C VAL A 110 5.02 -11.77 12.90
N PRO A 111 4.26 -12.66 13.53
CA PRO A 111 4.12 -14.01 13.04
C PRO A 111 3.36 -14.03 11.72
N LYS A 112 3.55 -15.07 10.94
CA LYS A 112 2.70 -15.34 9.78
C LYS A 112 1.27 -15.57 10.27
N ALA A 113 0.43 -14.54 10.18
CA ALA A 113 -0.97 -14.61 10.55
C ALA A 113 -1.78 -15.40 9.50
N ASP A 114 -2.90 -15.97 9.93
CA ASP A 114 -3.84 -16.62 9.01
C ASP A 114 -4.72 -15.60 8.29
N PHE A 115 -4.86 -14.42 8.87
CA PHE A 115 -5.57 -13.28 8.28
C PHE A 115 -5.13 -11.96 8.90
N ALA A 116 -5.12 -10.90 8.11
CA ALA A 116 -4.85 -9.54 8.58
C ALA A 116 -6.00 -8.59 8.23
N VAL A 117 -6.30 -7.65 9.14
CA VAL A 117 -7.21 -6.53 8.91
C VAL A 117 -6.44 -5.24 9.18
N ILE A 118 -6.35 -4.41 8.14
CA ILE A 118 -5.68 -3.11 8.18
C ILE A 118 -6.76 -2.03 8.25
N ALA A 119 -6.66 -1.12 9.22
CA ALA A 119 -7.76 -0.19 9.54
C ALA A 119 -7.75 1.09 8.72
N GLU A 120 -7.37 0.99 7.45
CA GLU A 120 -7.39 2.07 6.46
C GLU A 120 -8.78 2.66 6.24
N PRO A 121 -8.87 3.93 5.76
CA PRO A 121 -10.15 4.57 5.47
C PRO A 121 -10.89 3.86 4.33
N THR A 122 -11.99 3.18 4.66
CA THR A 122 -12.84 2.46 3.71
C THR A 122 -14.34 2.78 3.84
N ASP A 123 -14.71 3.73 4.70
CA ASP A 123 -16.09 4.00 5.12
C ASP A 123 -16.84 2.72 5.51
N LEU A 124 -16.15 1.83 6.23
CA LEU A 124 -16.65 0.52 6.69
C LEU A 124 -17.07 -0.43 5.55
N SER A 125 -16.44 -0.33 4.38
CA SER A 125 -16.51 -1.33 3.32
C SER A 125 -15.33 -2.29 3.44
N VAL A 126 -15.49 -3.55 2.99
CA VAL A 126 -14.39 -4.50 2.94
C VAL A 126 -13.62 -4.31 1.64
N VAL A 127 -12.44 -3.67 1.70
CA VAL A 127 -11.57 -3.50 0.53
C VAL A 127 -10.64 -4.69 0.47
N HIS A 128 -10.77 -5.49 -0.58
CA HIS A 128 -10.12 -6.79 -0.71
C HIS A 128 -9.18 -6.89 -1.92
N ARG A 129 -8.98 -5.78 -2.62
CA ARG A 129 -8.08 -5.66 -3.77
C ARG A 129 -7.39 -4.32 -3.77
N GLN A 130 -6.11 -4.31 -4.13
CA GLN A 130 -5.36 -3.09 -4.44
C GLN A 130 -4.47 -3.28 -5.65
N LYS A 131 -4.14 -2.17 -6.34
CA LYS A 131 -3.06 -2.17 -7.33
C LYS A 131 -1.71 -2.20 -6.63
N GLY A 132 -0.75 -2.86 -7.28
CA GLY A 132 0.64 -2.66 -6.96
C GLY A 132 1.17 -1.38 -7.60
N GLU A 133 2.30 -0.93 -7.08
CA GLU A 133 3.07 0.18 -7.62
C GLU A 133 4.53 -0.24 -7.75
N CYS A 134 5.17 0.13 -8.84
CA CYS A 134 6.63 0.12 -8.88
C CYS A 134 7.17 1.32 -9.65
N TRP A 135 8.38 1.74 -9.25
CA TRP A 135 9.13 2.74 -9.98
C TRP A 135 10.26 2.07 -10.74
N ILE A 136 10.34 2.37 -12.03
CA ILE A 136 11.40 1.84 -12.89
C ILE A 136 12.26 2.99 -13.36
N THR A 137 13.52 2.99 -12.92
CA THR A 137 14.53 3.93 -13.37
C THR A 137 15.19 3.41 -14.64
N CYS A 138 15.15 4.23 -15.70
CA CYS A 138 15.74 3.98 -17.01
C CYS A 138 17.01 4.85 -17.14
N ARG A 139 18.22 4.26 -17.17
CA ARG A 139 19.48 4.98 -17.33
C ARG A 139 20.01 4.80 -18.74
N PHE A 140 20.03 5.90 -19.51
CA PHE A 140 20.52 5.95 -20.89
C PHE A 140 21.98 6.40 -20.88
N ALA A 141 22.84 5.63 -21.53
CA ALA A 141 24.24 5.99 -21.72
C ALA A 141 24.51 6.53 -23.11
N GLY A 142 25.41 7.48 -23.18
CA GLY A 142 25.88 8.11 -24.41
C GLY A 142 27.37 8.35 -24.37
N ARG A 143 27.82 9.38 -25.13
CA ARG A 143 29.21 9.83 -25.17
C ARG A 143 29.24 11.35 -25.39
N SER A 144 29.92 12.07 -24.50
CA SER A 144 30.10 13.52 -24.63
C SER A 144 30.89 13.90 -25.87
N ALA A 145 30.53 15.03 -26.45
CA ALA A 145 31.27 15.73 -27.50
C ALA A 145 30.95 17.22 -27.47
N HIS A 146 31.75 18.03 -28.15
CA HIS A 146 31.42 19.42 -28.34
C HIS A 146 30.20 19.55 -29.26
N SER A 147 29.28 20.44 -28.97
CA SER A 147 28.03 20.60 -29.72
C SER A 147 28.24 21.03 -31.22
N SER A 148 29.41 21.56 -31.57
CA SER A 148 29.75 21.87 -32.97
C SER A 148 30.20 20.65 -33.80
N THR A 149 30.48 19.52 -33.14
CA THR A 149 30.87 18.22 -33.72
C THR A 149 30.07 17.08 -33.10
N PRO A 150 28.73 17.14 -33.13
CA PRO A 150 27.87 16.21 -32.40
C PRO A 150 27.98 14.77 -32.89
N GLU A 151 28.44 14.53 -34.11
CA GLU A 151 28.70 13.24 -34.73
C GLU A 151 29.80 12.44 -34.02
N LEU A 152 30.65 13.13 -33.25
CA LEU A 152 31.70 12.47 -32.42
C LEU A 152 31.12 11.99 -31.06
N GLY A 153 29.91 12.43 -30.71
CA GLY A 153 29.21 12.07 -29.49
C GLY A 153 28.09 11.04 -29.71
N VAL A 154 27.44 10.67 -28.61
CA VAL A 154 26.18 9.91 -28.60
C VAL A 154 25.25 10.60 -27.61
N ASN A 155 24.21 11.24 -28.12
CA ASN A 155 23.30 12.04 -27.30
C ASN A 155 22.29 11.15 -26.54
N SER A 156 22.51 10.96 -25.25
CA SER A 156 21.67 10.13 -24.39
C SER A 156 20.24 10.66 -24.25
N LEU A 157 20.03 11.98 -24.22
CA LEU A 157 18.69 12.57 -24.17
C LEU A 157 17.87 12.27 -25.44
N MET A 158 18.53 12.29 -26.61
CA MET A 158 17.87 11.90 -27.87
C MET A 158 17.55 10.41 -27.92
N LYS A 159 18.37 9.56 -27.30
CA LYS A 159 18.06 8.12 -27.12
C LYS A 159 16.86 7.94 -26.19
N ALA A 160 16.84 8.63 -25.05
CA ALA A 160 15.72 8.61 -24.11
C ALA A 160 14.41 9.10 -24.78
N ALA A 161 14.43 10.24 -25.46
CA ALA A 161 13.26 10.76 -26.16
C ALA A 161 12.70 9.77 -27.19
N ARG A 162 13.58 9.11 -27.98
CA ARG A 162 13.17 8.09 -28.96
C ARG A 162 12.55 6.88 -28.28
N PHE A 163 13.13 6.42 -27.17
CA PHE A 163 12.58 5.32 -26.37
C PHE A 163 11.18 5.67 -25.84
N MET A 164 10.99 6.86 -25.26
CA MET A 164 9.70 7.32 -24.73
C MET A 164 8.64 7.44 -25.83
N THR A 165 9.01 7.88 -27.02
CA THR A 165 8.08 7.92 -28.19
C THR A 165 7.61 6.50 -28.57
N LYS A 166 8.46 5.48 -28.46
CA LYS A 166 8.05 4.08 -28.70
C LYS A 166 7.26 3.48 -27.53
N LEU A 167 7.50 3.95 -26.32
CA LEU A 167 6.78 3.52 -25.12
C LEU A 167 5.32 4.00 -25.12
N GLU A 168 5.06 5.22 -25.59
CA GLU A 168 3.71 5.84 -25.54
C GLU A 168 2.58 4.96 -26.10
N PRO A 169 2.68 4.34 -27.31
CA PRO A 169 1.64 3.43 -27.80
C PRO A 169 1.49 2.16 -26.96
N ARG A 170 2.55 1.68 -26.31
CA ARG A 170 2.48 0.52 -25.40
C ARG A 170 1.71 0.89 -24.14
N ILE A 171 1.94 2.09 -23.58
CA ILE A 171 1.13 2.61 -22.44
C ILE A 171 -0.36 2.70 -22.85
N ALA A 172 -0.66 3.21 -24.04
CA ALA A 172 -2.03 3.27 -24.53
C ALA A 172 -2.69 1.89 -24.63
N ALA A 173 -1.93 0.86 -25.02
CA ALA A 173 -2.41 -0.51 -25.12
C ALA A 173 -2.77 -1.12 -23.75
N LEU A 174 -2.16 -0.69 -22.63
CA LEU A 174 -2.50 -1.16 -21.29
C LEU A 174 -3.97 -0.91 -20.94
N LYS A 175 -4.58 0.15 -21.48
CA LYS A 175 -6.00 0.50 -21.26
C LYS A 175 -6.97 -0.58 -21.73
N THR A 176 -6.54 -1.51 -22.57
CA THR A 176 -7.36 -2.65 -23.03
C THR A 176 -7.43 -3.78 -21.99
N ARG A 177 -6.54 -3.78 -21.00
CA ARG A 177 -6.51 -4.75 -19.90
C ARG A 177 -7.36 -4.20 -18.77
N THR A 178 -8.56 -4.73 -18.60
CA THR A 178 -9.53 -4.23 -17.62
C THR A 178 -9.77 -5.22 -16.49
N SER A 179 -9.94 -4.71 -15.29
CA SER A 179 -10.28 -5.45 -14.08
C SER A 179 -11.26 -4.63 -13.23
N PRO A 180 -11.76 -5.16 -12.11
CA PRO A 180 -12.51 -4.34 -11.13
C PRO A 180 -11.71 -3.14 -10.59
N LEU A 181 -10.36 -3.17 -10.65
CA LEU A 181 -9.44 -2.07 -10.31
C LEU A 181 -9.20 -1.09 -11.48
N GLY A 182 -9.90 -1.27 -12.60
CA GLY A 182 -9.60 -0.57 -13.86
C GLY A 182 -8.42 -1.20 -14.59
N SER A 183 -7.69 -0.42 -15.39
CA SER A 183 -6.53 -0.88 -16.15
C SER A 183 -5.23 -0.62 -15.42
N PRO A 184 -4.14 -1.35 -15.71
CA PRO A 184 -2.81 -0.96 -15.29
C PRO A 184 -2.41 0.36 -15.95
N THR A 185 -1.51 1.10 -15.33
CA THR A 185 -1.03 2.38 -15.86
C THR A 185 0.48 2.47 -15.80
N MET A 186 1.04 3.22 -16.74
CA MET A 186 2.43 3.66 -16.72
C MET A 186 2.47 5.17 -16.97
N SER A 187 3.28 5.89 -16.23
CA SER A 187 3.46 7.32 -16.34
C SER A 187 4.93 7.69 -16.33
N LEU A 188 5.40 8.45 -17.31
CA LEU A 188 6.72 9.06 -17.24
C LEU A 188 6.70 10.17 -16.18
N GLY A 189 7.28 9.91 -15.02
CA GLY A 189 7.32 10.84 -13.90
C GLY A 189 8.39 11.91 -14.09
N THR A 190 9.60 11.49 -14.45
CA THR A 190 10.74 12.39 -14.69
C THR A 190 11.54 11.98 -15.92
N LEU A 191 12.17 12.96 -16.58
CA LEU A 191 13.18 12.77 -17.61
C LEU A 191 14.19 13.90 -17.52
N GLN A 192 15.45 13.56 -17.26
CA GLN A 192 16.50 14.53 -17.05
C GLN A 192 17.84 14.08 -17.67
N GLY A 193 18.72 15.00 -17.98
CA GLY A 193 20.07 14.75 -18.50
C GLY A 193 20.72 15.98 -19.06
N GLY A 194 22.03 15.85 -19.39
CA GLY A 194 22.85 16.96 -19.85
C GLY A 194 23.27 17.90 -18.71
N THR A 195 24.37 18.62 -18.94
CA THR A 195 24.95 19.58 -17.98
C THR A 195 25.01 20.98 -18.55
N GLU A 196 25.40 21.11 -19.82
CA GLU A 196 25.57 22.38 -20.51
C GLU A 196 25.05 22.31 -21.95
N PRO A 197 24.49 23.41 -22.49
CA PRO A 197 23.90 23.44 -23.85
C PRO A 197 24.89 23.16 -24.96
N ASN A 198 26.17 23.42 -24.76
CA ASN A 198 27.26 23.23 -25.72
C ASN A 198 28.00 21.89 -25.58
N VAL A 199 27.45 20.96 -24.81
CA VAL A 199 27.96 19.60 -24.62
C VAL A 199 26.91 18.58 -25.02
N VAL A 200 27.27 17.61 -25.87
CA VAL A 200 26.40 16.46 -26.16
C VAL A 200 26.23 15.63 -24.89
N PRO A 201 25.00 15.42 -24.40
CA PRO A 201 24.75 14.69 -23.16
C PRO A 201 25.18 13.22 -23.27
N ASP A 202 25.99 12.75 -22.33
CA ASP A 202 26.43 11.36 -22.22
C ASP A 202 25.64 10.51 -21.25
N ALA A 203 24.78 11.13 -20.43
CA ALA A 203 23.88 10.46 -19.52
C ALA A 203 22.50 11.12 -19.51
N ALA A 204 21.46 10.28 -19.47
CA ALA A 204 20.09 10.71 -19.19
C ALA A 204 19.41 9.65 -18.32
N GLU A 205 18.48 10.10 -17.50
CA GLU A 205 17.69 9.24 -16.60
C GLU A 205 16.22 9.58 -16.74
N ALA A 206 15.39 8.54 -16.74
CA ALA A 206 13.94 8.67 -16.64
C ALA A 206 13.42 7.76 -15.53
N VAL A 207 12.39 8.20 -14.81
CA VAL A 207 11.65 7.39 -13.84
C VAL A 207 10.23 7.22 -14.33
N ILE A 208 9.80 5.98 -14.41
CA ILE A 208 8.44 5.57 -14.81
C ILE A 208 7.72 5.03 -13.59
N ASP A 209 6.58 5.63 -13.23
CA ASP A 209 5.62 5.09 -12.28
C ASP A 209 4.73 4.06 -12.98
N VAL A 210 4.62 2.88 -12.42
CA VAL A 210 3.79 1.78 -12.92
C VAL A 210 2.79 1.39 -11.85
N ARG A 211 1.49 1.35 -12.22
CA ARG A 211 0.43 0.79 -11.37
C ARG A 211 -0.06 -0.50 -12.02
N TYR A 212 0.18 -1.63 -11.36
CA TYR A 212 -0.09 -2.96 -11.91
C TYR A 212 -1.22 -3.67 -11.17
N LEU A 213 -1.82 -4.65 -11.83
CA LEU A 213 -2.96 -5.40 -11.31
C LEU A 213 -2.51 -6.62 -10.50
N PRO A 214 -3.33 -7.15 -9.60
CA PRO A 214 -3.09 -8.45 -8.98
C PRO A 214 -2.79 -9.54 -10.02
N GLY A 215 -1.77 -10.33 -9.73
CA GLY A 215 -1.24 -11.36 -10.65
C GLY A 215 -0.21 -10.87 -11.65
N GLU A 216 0.08 -9.56 -11.68
CA GLU A 216 1.19 -8.97 -12.43
C GLU A 216 2.35 -8.63 -11.49
N THR A 217 3.54 -8.50 -12.04
CA THR A 217 4.77 -8.20 -11.30
C THR A 217 5.57 -7.08 -11.97
N PRO A 218 6.50 -6.41 -11.28
CA PRO A 218 7.42 -5.46 -11.90
C PRO A 218 8.20 -6.04 -13.09
N GLU A 219 8.51 -7.33 -13.06
CA GLU A 219 9.21 -8.08 -14.11
C GLU A 219 8.46 -8.11 -15.43
N ASP A 220 7.12 -8.12 -15.41
CA ASP A 220 6.29 -8.04 -16.62
C ASP A 220 6.52 -6.70 -17.34
N TYR A 221 6.67 -5.63 -16.58
CA TYR A 221 6.90 -4.28 -17.10
C TYR A 221 8.37 -4.06 -17.50
N LEU A 222 9.32 -4.63 -16.78
CA LEU A 222 10.72 -4.67 -17.21
C LEU A 222 10.85 -5.39 -18.55
N SER A 223 10.15 -6.50 -18.75
CA SER A 223 10.14 -7.25 -20.00
C SER A 223 9.59 -6.41 -21.15
N LEU A 224 8.49 -5.66 -20.93
CA LEU A 224 7.94 -4.72 -21.89
C LEU A 224 8.95 -3.63 -22.28
N LEU A 225 9.65 -3.05 -21.29
CA LEU A 225 10.66 -2.02 -21.52
C LEU A 225 11.86 -2.58 -22.29
N GLU A 226 12.30 -3.82 -22.00
CA GLU A 226 13.38 -4.48 -22.74
C GLU A 226 12.99 -4.78 -24.19
N GLU A 227 11.74 -5.17 -24.49
CA GLU A 227 11.27 -5.32 -25.87
C GLU A 227 11.46 -4.01 -26.65
N ILE A 228 11.04 -2.87 -26.07
CA ILE A 228 11.18 -1.54 -26.68
C ILE A 228 12.67 -1.18 -26.84
N ALA A 229 13.50 -1.48 -25.86
CA ALA A 229 14.94 -1.25 -25.92
C ALA A 229 15.59 -2.04 -27.07
N ASN A 230 15.18 -3.29 -27.27
CA ASN A 230 15.64 -4.12 -28.37
C ASN A 230 15.22 -3.56 -29.75
N GLU A 231 14.00 -3.03 -29.87
CA GLU A 231 13.58 -2.33 -31.08
C GLU A 231 14.43 -1.06 -31.34
N CYS A 232 14.83 -0.36 -30.28
CA CYS A 232 15.71 0.81 -30.42
C CYS A 232 17.12 0.41 -30.84
N ARG A 233 17.69 -0.66 -30.24
CA ARG A 233 19.01 -1.21 -30.56
C ARG A 233 19.10 -1.70 -32.01
N ALA A 234 18.03 -2.31 -32.53
CA ALA A 234 18.00 -2.81 -33.90
C ALA A 234 18.17 -1.69 -34.94
N GLY A 235 17.69 -0.48 -34.63
CA GLY A 235 17.82 0.69 -35.51
C GLY A 235 18.99 1.62 -35.17
N ASP A 236 19.72 1.36 -34.09
CA ASP A 236 20.72 2.26 -33.56
C ASP A 236 21.74 1.48 -32.68
N PRO A 237 22.92 1.12 -33.23
CA PRO A 237 23.95 0.36 -32.51
C PRO A 237 24.51 1.07 -31.27
N ASP A 238 24.42 2.40 -31.21
CA ASP A 238 24.84 3.22 -30.07
C ASP A 238 23.75 3.37 -29.01
N PHE A 239 22.58 2.72 -29.17
CA PHE A 239 21.52 2.78 -28.18
C PHE A 239 21.85 1.90 -26.97
N SER A 240 21.91 2.53 -25.79
CA SER A 240 22.17 1.85 -24.52
C SER A 240 21.24 2.36 -23.43
N VAL A 241 20.55 1.43 -22.77
CA VAL A 241 19.72 1.70 -21.59
C VAL A 241 19.83 0.54 -20.60
N ARG A 242 19.74 0.86 -19.32
CA ARG A 242 19.60 -0.10 -18.21
C ARG A 242 18.37 0.25 -17.42
N PHE A 243 17.66 -0.77 -16.96
CA PHE A 243 16.48 -0.65 -16.13
C PHE A 243 16.78 -1.13 -14.71
N GLU A 244 16.19 -0.46 -13.73
CA GLU A 244 16.28 -0.82 -12.32
C GLU A 244 14.92 -0.55 -11.66
N VAL A 245 14.38 -1.52 -10.93
CA VAL A 245 13.22 -1.28 -10.05
C VAL A 245 13.73 -0.57 -8.80
N THR A 246 13.36 0.69 -8.63
CA THR A 246 13.82 1.55 -7.53
C THR A 246 12.77 1.74 -6.44
N GLY A 247 11.57 1.23 -6.63
CA GLY A 247 10.49 1.15 -5.65
C GLY A 247 9.55 0.01 -6.03
N ASP A 248 9.03 -0.74 -5.06
CA ASP A 248 8.14 -1.88 -5.29
C ASP A 248 7.19 -2.07 -4.11
N TRP A 249 5.93 -1.79 -4.36
CA TRP A 249 4.80 -1.95 -3.44
C TRP A 249 3.81 -2.93 -4.06
N PRO A 250 3.61 -4.13 -3.45
CA PRO A 250 2.86 -5.20 -4.08
C PRO A 250 1.38 -4.91 -4.26
N SER A 251 0.78 -5.47 -5.31
CA SER A 251 -0.66 -5.61 -5.42
C SER A 251 -1.20 -6.62 -4.40
N MET A 252 -2.51 -6.60 -4.15
CA MET A 252 -3.19 -7.57 -3.30
C MET A 252 -4.57 -7.94 -3.88
N GLU A 253 -4.93 -9.22 -3.75
CA GLU A 253 -6.30 -9.69 -3.97
C GLU A 253 -6.63 -10.86 -3.05
N THR A 254 -7.34 -10.61 -1.95
CA THR A 254 -7.92 -11.66 -1.12
C THR A 254 -9.32 -12.03 -1.65
N PRO A 255 -9.59 -13.30 -1.95
CA PRO A 255 -10.89 -13.72 -2.48
C PRO A 255 -12.04 -13.36 -1.53
N THR A 256 -13.14 -12.84 -2.08
CA THR A 256 -14.35 -12.55 -1.27
C THR A 256 -14.99 -13.78 -0.63
N THR A 257 -14.61 -14.96 -1.10
CA THR A 257 -15.02 -16.27 -0.54
C THR A 257 -14.10 -16.78 0.55
N HIS A 258 -13.00 -16.06 0.85
CA HIS A 258 -12.12 -16.44 1.96
C HIS A 258 -12.90 -16.42 3.28
N PRO A 259 -12.82 -17.47 4.12
CA PRO A 259 -13.66 -17.59 5.32
C PRO A 259 -13.58 -16.36 6.24
N ALA A 260 -12.39 -15.82 6.46
CA ALA A 260 -12.22 -14.64 7.30
C ALA A 260 -12.81 -13.35 6.68
N VAL A 261 -12.81 -13.22 5.36
CA VAL A 261 -13.46 -12.09 4.66
C VAL A 261 -14.98 -12.20 4.81
N VAL A 262 -15.53 -13.40 4.66
CA VAL A 262 -16.96 -13.65 4.88
C VAL A 262 -17.33 -13.34 6.32
N GLY A 263 -16.58 -13.85 7.29
CA GLY A 263 -16.83 -13.61 8.71
C GLY A 263 -16.74 -12.15 9.12
N LEU A 264 -15.74 -11.40 8.61
CA LEU A 264 -15.64 -9.94 8.82
C LEU A 264 -16.87 -9.22 8.26
N LYS A 265 -17.25 -9.56 7.03
CA LYS A 265 -18.41 -8.95 6.38
C LYS A 265 -19.71 -9.25 7.15
N ASP A 266 -19.93 -10.50 7.55
CA ASP A 266 -21.11 -10.91 8.29
C ASP A 266 -21.18 -10.23 9.68
N ALA A 267 -20.03 -10.11 10.37
CA ALA A 267 -19.93 -9.37 11.62
C ALA A 267 -20.27 -7.87 11.41
N ALA A 268 -19.71 -7.28 10.38
CA ALA A 268 -19.97 -5.88 10.04
C ALA A 268 -21.46 -5.65 9.71
N GLU A 269 -22.08 -6.48 8.86
CA GLU A 269 -23.50 -6.35 8.51
C GLU A 269 -24.42 -6.52 9.73
N ARG A 270 -24.11 -7.48 10.60
CA ARG A 270 -24.88 -7.70 11.83
C ARG A 270 -24.80 -6.50 12.79
N ILE A 271 -23.60 -5.92 12.97
CA ILE A 271 -23.36 -4.83 13.91
C ILE A 271 -23.90 -3.51 13.36
N LEU A 272 -23.67 -3.25 12.07
CA LEU A 272 -24.08 -2.01 11.42
C LEU A 272 -25.57 -1.98 11.06
N GLY A 273 -26.25 -3.13 11.05
CA GLY A 273 -27.65 -3.25 10.66
C GLY A 273 -27.93 -2.89 9.19
N ARG A 274 -26.88 -2.94 8.33
CA ARG A 274 -26.95 -2.62 6.90
C ARG A 274 -26.03 -3.52 6.08
N SER A 275 -26.30 -3.61 4.79
CA SER A 275 -25.38 -4.31 3.89
C SER A 275 -24.02 -3.61 3.81
N VAL A 276 -22.94 -4.40 3.80
CA VAL A 276 -21.56 -3.96 3.68
C VAL A 276 -21.04 -4.36 2.30
N GLY A 277 -20.54 -3.37 1.55
CA GLY A 277 -20.03 -3.58 0.21
C GLY A 277 -18.61 -4.09 0.21
N PHE A 278 -18.21 -4.68 -0.92
CA PHE A 278 -16.80 -4.88 -1.26
C PHE A 278 -16.27 -3.67 -2.00
N GLY A 279 -15.04 -3.26 -1.65
CA GLY A 279 -14.34 -2.15 -2.26
C GLY A 279 -13.02 -2.57 -2.91
N ASN A 280 -12.44 -1.62 -3.63
CA ASN A 280 -11.13 -1.75 -4.28
C ASN A 280 -10.32 -0.48 -3.99
N MET A 281 -8.99 -0.62 -3.87
CA MET A 281 -8.06 0.49 -3.68
C MET A 281 -7.16 0.62 -4.91
N THR A 282 -7.08 1.82 -5.48
CA THR A 282 -6.26 2.07 -6.68
C THR A 282 -4.84 2.49 -6.34
N GLY A 283 -4.58 2.90 -5.11
CA GLY A 283 -3.26 3.10 -4.52
C GLY A 283 -2.66 1.81 -3.99
N TRP A 284 -1.46 1.90 -3.44
CA TRP A 284 -0.84 0.84 -2.67
C TRP A 284 -1.17 1.03 -1.17
N GLY A 285 -0.89 0.03 -0.37
CA GLY A 285 -0.93 0.02 1.08
C GLY A 285 -0.32 -1.28 1.61
N GLU A 286 -0.22 -1.43 2.91
CA GLU A 286 0.55 -2.50 3.56
C GLU A 286 0.00 -3.91 3.33
N ALA A 287 -1.30 -4.06 2.96
CA ALA A 287 -1.88 -5.37 2.63
C ALA A 287 -1.16 -6.09 1.48
N GLY A 288 -0.56 -5.36 0.53
CA GLY A 288 0.25 -5.96 -0.52
C GLY A 288 1.49 -6.67 0.02
N PHE A 289 2.16 -6.09 1.02
CA PHE A 289 3.27 -6.76 1.69
C PHE A 289 2.80 -7.99 2.47
N MET A 290 1.66 -7.90 3.16
CA MET A 290 1.07 -9.05 3.86
C MET A 290 0.87 -10.21 2.90
N GLU A 291 0.22 -9.98 1.74
CA GLU A 291 -0.02 -11.03 0.73
C GLU A 291 1.29 -11.60 0.17
N ARG A 292 2.29 -10.76 -0.12
CA ARG A 292 3.63 -11.20 -0.57
C ARG A 292 4.29 -12.17 0.43
N PHE A 293 4.07 -11.97 1.72
CA PHE A 293 4.53 -12.87 2.79
C PHE A 293 3.55 -14.02 3.08
N GLY A 294 2.48 -14.15 2.30
CA GLY A 294 1.51 -15.24 2.37
C GLY A 294 0.52 -15.09 3.52
N VAL A 295 0.21 -13.85 3.90
CA VAL A 295 -0.85 -13.48 4.86
C VAL A 295 -2.00 -12.86 4.08
N PRO A 296 -3.16 -13.54 3.95
CA PRO A 296 -4.34 -12.94 3.37
C PRO A 296 -4.77 -11.70 4.16
N ALA A 297 -5.06 -10.58 3.46
CA ALA A 297 -5.35 -9.32 4.12
C ALA A 297 -6.52 -8.58 3.46
N VAL A 298 -7.17 -7.70 4.22
CA VAL A 298 -8.16 -6.75 3.73
C VAL A 298 -8.02 -5.42 4.47
N TYR A 299 -8.55 -4.36 3.88
CA TYR A 299 -8.73 -3.09 4.56
C TYR A 299 -10.17 -2.96 5.04
N PHE A 300 -10.34 -2.45 6.26
CA PHE A 300 -11.63 -2.12 6.83
C PHE A 300 -11.44 -1.09 7.94
N GLY A 301 -11.96 0.12 7.77
CA GLY A 301 -11.84 1.15 8.79
C GLY A 301 -12.83 2.30 8.61
N PRO A 302 -12.90 3.22 9.61
CA PRO A 302 -13.97 4.19 9.74
C PRO A 302 -13.82 5.42 8.85
N GLY A 303 -12.59 5.74 8.40
CA GLY A 303 -12.34 6.92 7.56
C GLY A 303 -13.01 6.81 6.21
N ASP A 304 -13.44 7.96 5.65
CA ASP A 304 -13.93 8.05 4.28
C ASP A 304 -12.74 8.47 3.38
N PRO A 305 -12.31 7.64 2.43
CA PRO A 305 -11.10 7.87 1.63
C PRO A 305 -11.14 9.17 0.82
N LYS A 306 -12.32 9.74 0.59
CA LYS A 306 -12.43 11.05 -0.10
C LYS A 306 -11.83 12.21 0.68
N PHE A 307 -11.65 12.07 2.00
CA PHE A 307 -11.05 13.10 2.84
C PHE A 307 -9.57 12.86 3.10
N SER A 308 -9.02 11.65 2.81
CA SER A 308 -7.60 11.35 2.98
C SER A 308 -6.74 12.33 2.18
N HIS A 309 -5.62 12.78 2.77
CA HIS A 309 -4.64 13.69 2.17
C HIS A 309 -5.19 15.09 1.79
N THR A 310 -6.39 15.45 2.23
CA THR A 310 -6.99 16.78 1.95
C THR A 310 -6.89 17.73 3.15
N PRO A 311 -7.02 19.06 2.95
CA PRO A 311 -7.13 19.99 4.06
C PRO A 311 -8.44 19.86 4.87
N GLU A 312 -9.43 19.13 4.37
CA GLU A 312 -10.73 18.89 4.98
C GLU A 312 -10.80 17.52 5.67
N GLU A 313 -9.65 16.90 5.95
CA GLU A 313 -9.59 15.57 6.54
C GLU A 313 -10.32 15.48 7.86
N ARG A 314 -11.18 14.48 7.95
CA ARG A 314 -12.07 14.26 9.09
C ARG A 314 -12.64 12.84 9.08
N CYS A 315 -13.11 12.39 10.25
CA CYS A 315 -13.81 11.12 10.41
C CYS A 315 -15.11 11.33 11.24
N LEU A 316 -16.18 10.63 10.89
CA LEU A 316 -17.39 10.60 11.70
C LEU A 316 -17.12 9.80 12.99
N THR A 317 -17.38 10.41 14.15
CA THR A 317 -17.15 9.76 15.45
C THR A 317 -17.97 8.49 15.63
N VAL A 318 -19.19 8.43 15.05
CA VAL A 318 -20.02 7.21 15.05
C VAL A 318 -19.34 6.07 14.29
N ARG A 319 -18.64 6.36 13.17
CA ARG A 319 -17.92 5.35 12.38
C ARG A 319 -16.77 4.69 13.16
N ILE A 320 -16.12 5.46 14.04
CA ILE A 320 -15.04 4.94 14.90
C ILE A 320 -15.61 3.88 15.86
N ARG A 321 -16.74 4.16 16.47
CA ARG A 321 -17.43 3.21 17.38
C ARG A 321 -17.97 1.99 16.64
N GLU A 322 -18.51 2.20 15.44
CA GLU A 322 -18.96 1.12 14.57
C GLU A 322 -17.81 0.20 14.18
N ALA A 323 -16.65 0.75 13.78
CA ALA A 323 -15.44 -0.02 13.48
C ALA A 323 -14.95 -0.80 14.70
N GLU A 324 -14.86 -0.14 15.88
CA GLU A 324 -14.48 -0.76 17.14
C GLU A 324 -15.34 -2.00 17.45
N ALA A 325 -16.66 -1.87 17.33
CA ALA A 325 -17.58 -2.97 17.60
C ALA A 325 -17.38 -4.16 16.64
N VAL A 326 -17.10 -3.87 15.35
CA VAL A 326 -16.80 -4.91 14.34
C VAL A 326 -15.48 -5.58 14.66
N PHE A 327 -14.41 -4.84 14.95
CA PHE A 327 -13.10 -5.38 15.31
C PHE A 327 -13.18 -6.22 16.60
N LEU A 328 -13.91 -5.75 17.61
CA LEU A 328 -14.10 -6.49 18.85
C LEU A 328 -14.80 -7.83 18.58
N SER A 329 -15.89 -7.84 17.81
CA SER A 329 -16.61 -9.07 17.45
C SER A 329 -15.72 -10.06 16.69
N LEU A 330 -14.89 -9.56 15.76
CA LEU A 330 -13.95 -10.38 15.01
C LEU A 330 -12.88 -10.97 15.93
N ALA A 331 -12.29 -10.15 16.81
CA ALA A 331 -11.25 -10.54 17.76
C ALA A 331 -11.77 -11.60 18.75
N GLU A 332 -12.95 -11.41 19.30
CA GLU A 332 -13.58 -12.37 20.25
C GLU A 332 -13.83 -13.72 19.58
N SER A 333 -14.38 -13.74 18.35
CA SER A 333 -14.59 -14.97 17.59
C SER A 333 -13.26 -15.70 17.34
N TRP A 334 -12.23 -14.94 16.93
CA TRP A 334 -10.92 -15.51 16.64
C TRP A 334 -10.23 -16.08 17.88
N LEU A 335 -10.26 -15.35 18.98
CA LEU A 335 -9.69 -15.81 20.25
C LEU A 335 -10.43 -17.03 20.80
N ALA A 336 -11.75 -17.11 20.62
CA ALA A 336 -12.55 -18.23 21.10
C ALA A 336 -12.31 -19.52 20.28
N ASP A 337 -12.26 -19.42 18.95
CA ASP A 337 -12.28 -20.57 18.05
C ASP A 337 -11.03 -20.72 17.16
N GLY A 338 -10.12 -19.73 17.13
CA GLY A 338 -8.94 -19.67 16.26
C GLY A 338 -9.26 -19.40 14.80
N LYS A 339 -10.49 -18.97 14.51
CA LYS A 339 -11.01 -18.63 13.18
C LYS A 339 -12.31 -17.83 13.32
N VAL A 340 -12.81 -17.31 12.24
CA VAL A 340 -14.14 -16.65 12.17
C VAL A 340 -15.20 -17.66 11.85
#